data_e11b43f907fe4eb0c73db5496c682562
#
_entry.id   e11b43f907fe4eb0c73db5496c682562
#
_cell.length_a   1.000
_cell.length_b   1.000
_cell.length_c   1.000
_cell.angle_alpha   90.00
_cell.angle_beta   90.00
_cell.angle_gamma   90.00
#
_symmetry.space_group_name_H-M   'P 1'
#
loop_
_entity.id
_entity.type
_entity.pdbx_description
1 polymer ?
#
loop_
_entity_poly.entity_id
_entity_poly.type
_entity_poly.pdbx_seq_one_letter_code
_entity_poly.pdbx_strand_id
1 'polypeptide(L)'
;IGNAAEYVEIRTFHSYCFDLLGKVGSIDDSENVVDKAVDAVMDSQVERSRITKSILVIDEAQDMSEDEFALVRELVRNNDDMRVIAVGDDDQNIYEFRGSDSRYMGLLISEFNAKVYNMLENFRSCQPVIALANSFARTIGNRLKSEPIRCVVGGDGCVRLVRHPAGYYGQAVVDEILAAHRSGSSAVLTMTNDDALMVSAMLGRRGVKARLIQSNDSFSLHDLAELHLFYSDIRANCSTIIPDNVWAHAMELTTGEFAGSSSLEIALSCIGAFEKEYPSKRYVSDLFNFFGESELSDFCKAARNEIVVSTVHKSKGREFDNVYLLLRGMTQITDRERRVIYVGMTRAKTNLSVHFDGGIFHSIPELADGGGSAAGLSIENDPKLYAEPDELLLQLSHRDLHLDCFKGKSDIISKLCSGDALNVIDDRLYTTVNGYSQQVGRFSEAFRTKLSKLQQKGYVPISSRVRFLLFWH
;
A
#
# COMPACT_ATOMS: atom_id res chain seq x y z
N ILE A 1 -17.76 -22.73 3.19
CA ILE A 1 -17.39 -23.50 1.98
C ILE A 1 -17.29 -25.00 2.34
N GLY A 2 -16.97 -25.36 3.60
CA GLY A 2 -16.89 -26.75 4.06
C GLY A 2 -15.88 -27.57 3.26
N ASN A 3 -16.19 -28.84 2.96
CA ASN A 3 -15.31 -29.74 2.21
C ASN A 3 -15.01 -29.29 0.78
N ALA A 4 -15.77 -28.36 0.22
CA ALA A 4 -15.49 -27.79 -1.10
C ALA A 4 -14.25 -26.87 -1.11
N ALA A 5 -13.76 -26.45 0.06
CA ALA A 5 -12.53 -25.64 0.17
C ALA A 5 -11.28 -26.37 -0.39
N GLU A 6 -11.26 -27.69 -0.33
CA GLU A 6 -10.16 -28.51 -0.86
C GLU A 6 -10.02 -28.42 -2.41
N TYR A 7 -11.05 -27.96 -3.10
CA TYR A 7 -11.09 -27.79 -4.57
C TYR A 7 -10.97 -26.34 -5.02
N VAL A 8 -10.80 -25.39 -4.08
CA VAL A 8 -10.65 -23.96 -4.36
C VAL A 8 -9.19 -23.59 -4.23
N GLU A 9 -8.61 -23.13 -5.30
CA GLU A 9 -7.26 -22.59 -5.35
C GLU A 9 -7.35 -21.05 -5.32
N ILE A 10 -6.74 -20.41 -4.33
CA ILE A 10 -6.70 -18.96 -4.19
C ILE A 10 -5.25 -18.54 -4.38
N ARG A 11 -4.99 -17.74 -5.41
CA ARG A 11 -3.65 -17.30 -5.78
C ARG A 11 -3.68 -15.92 -6.40
N THR A 12 -2.56 -15.21 -6.36
CA THR A 12 -2.31 -14.06 -7.23
C THR A 12 -2.02 -14.54 -8.66
N PHE A 13 -2.15 -13.65 -9.65
CA PHE A 13 -1.76 -13.99 -11.03
C PHE A 13 -0.31 -14.44 -11.11
N HIS A 14 0.60 -13.75 -10.44
CA HIS A 14 2.02 -14.06 -10.41
C HIS A 14 2.28 -15.46 -9.82
N SER A 15 1.71 -15.75 -8.65
CA SER A 15 1.86 -17.06 -7.99
C SER A 15 1.33 -18.20 -8.86
N TYR A 16 0.19 -17.99 -9.53
CA TYR A 16 -0.36 -18.95 -10.47
C TYR A 16 0.57 -19.19 -11.68
N CYS A 17 1.15 -18.12 -12.24
CA CYS A 17 2.09 -18.22 -13.36
C CYS A 17 3.39 -18.94 -12.97
N PHE A 18 3.94 -18.67 -11.79
CA PHE A 18 5.10 -19.42 -11.29
C PHE A 18 4.81 -20.92 -11.20
N ASP A 19 3.65 -21.28 -10.67
CA ASP A 19 3.25 -22.69 -10.59
C ASP A 19 3.09 -23.30 -11.99
N LEU A 20 2.44 -22.62 -12.91
CA LEU A 20 2.28 -23.10 -14.31
C LEU A 20 3.64 -23.41 -14.98
N LEU A 21 4.63 -22.54 -14.78
CA LEU A 21 5.94 -22.70 -15.37
C LEU A 21 6.82 -23.76 -14.65
N GLY A 22 6.35 -24.32 -13.52
CA GLY A 22 7.11 -25.26 -12.71
C GLY A 22 8.39 -24.65 -12.11
N LYS A 23 8.51 -23.33 -12.12
CA LYS A 23 9.64 -22.56 -11.61
C LYS A 23 9.37 -22.09 -10.21
N VAL A 24 9.33 -23.00 -9.27
CA VAL A 24 9.22 -22.64 -7.86
C VAL A 24 10.58 -22.18 -7.38
N GLY A 25 10.74 -20.88 -7.13
CA GLY A 25 11.86 -20.33 -6.35
C GLY A 25 13.05 -19.70 -7.11
N SER A 26 12.88 -19.20 -8.34
CA SER A 26 13.93 -18.43 -9.05
C SER A 26 13.57 -16.94 -9.09
N ILE A 27 14.35 -16.10 -8.38
CA ILE A 27 14.19 -14.63 -8.31
C ILE A 27 14.43 -13.98 -9.68
N ASP A 28 15.34 -14.52 -10.50
CA ASP A 28 15.73 -13.96 -11.79
C ASP A 28 14.63 -13.99 -12.85
N ASP A 29 13.52 -14.70 -12.58
CA ASP A 29 12.40 -14.89 -13.51
C ASP A 29 11.13 -14.10 -13.14
N SER A 30 11.14 -13.27 -12.11
CA SER A 30 9.94 -12.54 -11.64
C SER A 30 9.49 -11.44 -12.63
N GLU A 31 10.43 -10.80 -13.31
CA GLU A 31 10.10 -9.91 -14.41
C GLU A 31 9.52 -10.70 -15.59
N ASN A 32 8.32 -10.34 -16.04
CA ASN A 32 7.61 -10.96 -17.17
C ASN A 32 7.16 -12.42 -16.94
N VAL A 33 6.95 -12.86 -15.69
CA VAL A 33 6.48 -14.22 -15.40
C VAL A 33 5.10 -14.50 -16.02
N VAL A 34 4.22 -13.50 -16.06
CA VAL A 34 2.88 -13.63 -16.64
C VAL A 34 2.98 -13.81 -18.15
N ASP A 35 3.77 -13.02 -18.86
CA ASP A 35 4.03 -13.17 -20.30
C ASP A 35 4.60 -14.54 -20.65
N LYS A 36 5.59 -14.99 -19.89
CA LYS A 36 6.19 -16.33 -20.07
C LYS A 36 5.15 -17.44 -19.87
N ALA A 37 4.24 -17.27 -18.91
CA ALA A 37 3.18 -18.24 -18.67
C ALA A 37 2.16 -18.24 -19.83
N VAL A 38 1.80 -17.07 -20.36
CA VAL A 38 0.95 -16.94 -21.55
C VAL A 38 1.56 -17.66 -22.72
N ASP A 39 2.84 -17.41 -23.05
CA ASP A 39 3.56 -18.06 -24.12
C ASP A 39 3.60 -19.58 -23.92
N ALA A 40 3.91 -20.06 -22.72
CA ALA A 40 3.96 -21.48 -22.42
C ALA A 40 2.58 -22.18 -22.57
N VAL A 41 1.50 -21.49 -22.25
CA VAL A 41 0.13 -22.00 -22.47
C VAL A 41 -0.19 -22.03 -23.96
N MET A 42 0.13 -20.98 -24.71
CA MET A 42 -0.09 -20.88 -26.15
C MET A 42 0.70 -21.97 -26.90
N ASP A 43 1.93 -22.23 -26.51
CA ASP A 43 2.82 -23.23 -27.09
C ASP A 43 2.52 -24.67 -26.61
N SER A 44 1.49 -24.85 -25.79
CA SER A 44 1.12 -26.16 -25.20
C SER A 44 2.25 -26.81 -24.38
N GLN A 45 3.11 -26.01 -23.77
CA GLN A 45 4.22 -26.46 -22.91
C GLN A 45 3.79 -26.76 -21.48
N VAL A 46 2.56 -26.32 -21.10
CA VAL A 46 1.97 -26.54 -19.78
C VAL A 46 1.08 -27.79 -19.82
N GLU A 47 1.19 -28.62 -18.79
CA GLU A 47 0.29 -29.77 -18.64
C GLU A 47 -1.18 -29.33 -18.62
N ARG A 48 -2.00 -29.96 -19.46
CA ARG A 48 -3.42 -29.60 -19.58
C ARG A 48 -4.19 -29.68 -18.25
N SER A 49 -3.82 -30.58 -17.36
CA SER A 49 -4.39 -30.72 -16.02
C SER A 49 -4.24 -29.46 -15.16
N ARG A 50 -3.17 -28.70 -15.35
CA ARG A 50 -2.89 -27.47 -14.57
C ARG A 50 -3.74 -26.28 -15.01
N ILE A 51 -4.07 -26.22 -16.31
CA ILE A 51 -4.89 -25.14 -16.89
C ILE A 51 -6.36 -25.49 -17.00
N THR A 52 -6.75 -26.76 -16.78
CA THR A 52 -8.16 -27.18 -16.83
C THR A 52 -8.87 -26.71 -15.56
N LYS A 53 -9.77 -25.76 -15.69
CA LYS A 53 -10.56 -25.19 -14.60
C LYS A 53 -12.04 -25.15 -14.99
N SER A 54 -12.93 -25.44 -14.05
CA SER A 54 -14.38 -25.34 -14.25
C SER A 54 -14.90 -23.93 -14.00
N ILE A 55 -14.27 -23.20 -13.05
CA ILE A 55 -14.65 -21.84 -12.67
C ILE A 55 -13.38 -21.04 -12.43
N LEU A 56 -13.32 -19.85 -13.02
CA LEU A 56 -12.31 -18.82 -12.72
C LEU A 56 -13.01 -17.63 -12.08
N VAL A 57 -12.58 -17.26 -10.87
CA VAL A 57 -13.04 -16.05 -10.19
C VAL A 57 -11.90 -15.06 -10.16
N ILE A 58 -12.15 -13.84 -10.64
CA ILE A 58 -11.18 -12.74 -10.65
C ILE A 58 -11.72 -11.68 -9.70
N ASP A 59 -11.02 -11.44 -8.62
CA ASP A 59 -11.32 -10.35 -7.70
C ASP A 59 -10.50 -9.10 -8.06
N GLU A 60 -11.00 -7.91 -7.71
CA GLU A 60 -10.38 -6.62 -8.05
C GLU A 60 -10.03 -6.51 -9.57
N ALA A 61 -10.93 -6.99 -10.43
CA ALA A 61 -10.70 -7.10 -11.88
C ALA A 61 -10.36 -5.78 -12.59
N GLN A 62 -10.65 -4.61 -11.98
CA GLN A 62 -10.25 -3.32 -12.49
C GLN A 62 -8.73 -3.08 -12.43
N ASP A 63 -8.00 -3.86 -11.64
CA ASP A 63 -6.55 -3.72 -11.47
C ASP A 63 -5.74 -4.62 -12.42
N MET A 64 -6.40 -5.38 -13.30
CA MET A 64 -5.72 -6.23 -14.27
C MET A 64 -4.80 -5.45 -15.21
N SER A 65 -3.66 -6.03 -15.51
CA SER A 65 -2.73 -5.61 -16.57
C SER A 65 -3.08 -6.26 -17.92
N GLU A 66 -2.37 -5.86 -18.97
CA GLU A 66 -2.49 -6.45 -20.30
C GLU A 66 -2.16 -7.94 -20.30
N ASP A 67 -1.08 -8.30 -19.63
CA ASP A 67 -0.56 -9.67 -19.59
C ASP A 67 -1.47 -10.59 -18.78
N GLU A 68 -2.01 -10.08 -17.68
CA GLU A 68 -2.99 -10.81 -16.86
C GLU A 68 -4.30 -11.05 -17.64
N PHE A 69 -4.75 -10.07 -18.41
CA PHE A 69 -5.91 -10.25 -19.31
C PHE A 69 -5.62 -11.25 -20.43
N ALA A 70 -4.39 -11.23 -20.99
CA ALA A 70 -3.96 -12.21 -21.99
C ALA A 70 -3.97 -13.64 -21.41
N LEU A 71 -3.51 -13.82 -20.17
CA LEU A 71 -3.58 -15.11 -19.47
C LEU A 71 -5.03 -15.58 -19.31
N VAL A 72 -5.93 -14.71 -18.86
CA VAL A 72 -7.36 -15.04 -18.72
C VAL A 72 -7.93 -15.49 -20.07
N ARG A 73 -7.59 -14.78 -21.16
CA ARG A 73 -8.03 -15.11 -22.53
C ARG A 73 -7.57 -16.51 -22.95
N GLU A 74 -6.29 -16.84 -22.68
CA GLU A 74 -5.76 -18.16 -23.03
C GLU A 74 -6.37 -19.28 -22.17
N LEU A 75 -6.61 -19.03 -20.87
CA LEU A 75 -7.32 -19.99 -20.01
C LEU A 75 -8.73 -20.26 -20.52
N VAL A 76 -9.48 -19.23 -20.94
CA VAL A 76 -10.82 -19.39 -21.50
C VAL A 76 -10.77 -20.18 -22.82
N ARG A 77 -9.82 -19.90 -23.71
CA ARG A 77 -9.65 -20.62 -24.98
C ARG A 77 -9.36 -22.12 -24.82
N ASN A 78 -8.68 -22.46 -23.72
CA ASN A 78 -8.32 -23.86 -23.43
C ASN A 78 -9.38 -24.61 -22.60
N ASN A 79 -10.51 -23.96 -22.23
CA ASN A 79 -11.54 -24.52 -21.37
C ASN A 79 -12.93 -24.11 -21.86
N ASP A 80 -13.51 -24.88 -22.82
CA ASP A 80 -14.80 -24.56 -23.47
C ASP A 80 -15.97 -24.37 -22.50
N ASP A 81 -15.99 -25.10 -21.38
CA ASP A 81 -17.06 -25.07 -20.37
C ASP A 81 -16.72 -24.22 -19.14
N MET A 82 -15.59 -23.50 -19.13
CA MET A 82 -15.18 -22.69 -17.98
C MET A 82 -16.10 -21.49 -17.78
N ARG A 83 -16.56 -21.29 -16.55
CA ARG A 83 -17.30 -20.10 -16.16
C ARG A 83 -16.32 -19.07 -15.57
N VAL A 84 -16.35 -17.86 -16.12
CA VAL A 84 -15.57 -16.73 -15.59
C VAL A 84 -16.49 -15.80 -14.81
N ILE A 85 -16.10 -15.45 -13.61
CA ILE A 85 -16.76 -14.47 -12.74
C ILE A 85 -15.72 -13.41 -12.42
N ALA A 86 -15.91 -12.19 -12.91
CA ALA A 86 -15.04 -11.06 -12.59
C ALA A 86 -15.78 -10.07 -11.67
N VAL A 87 -15.16 -9.73 -10.57
CA VAL A 87 -15.67 -8.77 -9.59
C VAL A 87 -14.71 -7.59 -9.53
N GLY A 88 -15.25 -6.36 -9.60
CA GLY A 88 -14.41 -5.17 -9.55
C GLY A 88 -15.22 -3.88 -9.55
N ASP A 89 -14.54 -2.77 -9.32
CA ASP A 89 -15.08 -1.42 -9.32
C ASP A 89 -14.15 -0.49 -10.10
N ASP A 90 -14.53 -0.13 -11.33
CA ASP A 90 -13.72 0.72 -12.21
C ASP A 90 -13.43 2.12 -11.64
N ASP A 91 -14.28 2.62 -10.74
CA ASP A 91 -14.03 3.85 -9.99
C ASP A 91 -12.88 3.70 -8.95
N GLN A 92 -12.49 2.47 -8.63
CA GLN A 92 -11.40 2.16 -7.69
C GLN A 92 -10.10 1.70 -8.37
N ASN A 93 -9.97 1.83 -9.70
CA ASN A 93 -8.68 1.64 -10.35
C ASN A 93 -7.76 2.83 -10.05
N ILE A 94 -6.76 2.59 -9.18
CA ILE A 94 -5.76 3.58 -8.78
C ILE A 94 -4.33 3.14 -9.08
N TYR A 95 -4.13 1.96 -9.72
CA TYR A 95 -2.82 1.39 -10.04
C TYR A 95 -2.43 1.49 -11.52
N GLU A 96 -3.03 2.41 -12.28
CA GLU A 96 -2.67 2.66 -13.69
C GLU A 96 -1.16 2.85 -13.91
N PHE A 97 -0.45 3.39 -12.92
CA PHE A 97 1.01 3.57 -12.98
C PHE A 97 1.80 2.25 -12.90
N ARG A 98 1.15 1.13 -12.57
CA ARG A 98 1.69 -0.24 -12.59
C ARG A 98 1.25 -1.03 -13.83
N GLY A 99 0.58 -0.38 -14.79
CA GLY A 99 0.08 -1.02 -16.02
C GLY A 99 -1.33 -1.58 -15.92
N SER A 100 -2.03 -1.39 -14.78
CA SER A 100 -3.44 -1.77 -14.70
C SER A 100 -4.32 -0.81 -15.50
N ASP A 101 -5.38 -1.35 -16.09
CA ASP A 101 -6.33 -0.54 -16.85
C ASP A 101 -7.74 -1.13 -16.71
N SER A 102 -8.68 -0.32 -16.26
CA SER A 102 -10.09 -0.73 -16.12
C SER A 102 -10.76 -1.10 -17.46
N ARG A 103 -10.15 -0.76 -18.62
CA ARG A 103 -10.60 -1.20 -19.94
C ARG A 103 -10.71 -2.72 -20.04
N TYR A 104 -9.88 -3.49 -19.32
CA TYR A 104 -9.91 -4.95 -19.36
C TYR A 104 -11.21 -5.52 -18.78
N MET A 105 -11.85 -4.85 -17.81
CA MET A 105 -13.22 -5.20 -17.41
C MET A 105 -14.21 -5.01 -18.57
N GLY A 106 -14.07 -3.93 -19.34
CA GLY A 106 -14.87 -3.68 -20.54
C GLY A 106 -14.64 -4.76 -21.63
N LEU A 107 -13.41 -5.22 -21.80
CA LEU A 107 -13.05 -6.30 -22.72
C LEU A 107 -13.62 -7.64 -22.28
N LEU A 108 -13.66 -7.96 -20.98
CA LEU A 108 -14.38 -9.15 -20.49
C LEU A 108 -15.85 -9.14 -20.90
N ILE A 109 -16.50 -7.98 -20.85
CA ILE A 109 -17.89 -7.83 -21.27
C ILE A 109 -18.02 -8.05 -22.78
N SER A 110 -17.20 -7.39 -23.59
CA SER A 110 -17.34 -7.36 -25.05
C SER A 110 -16.81 -8.63 -25.74
N GLU A 111 -15.66 -9.18 -25.31
CA GLU A 111 -15.04 -10.36 -25.93
C GLU A 111 -15.71 -11.67 -25.49
N PHE A 112 -16.08 -11.78 -24.21
CA PHE A 112 -16.70 -13.02 -23.67
C PHE A 112 -18.21 -12.93 -23.55
N ASN A 113 -18.83 -11.84 -24.03
CA ASN A 113 -20.27 -11.60 -23.92
C ASN A 113 -20.79 -11.75 -22.48
N ALA A 114 -20.00 -11.23 -21.52
CA ALA A 114 -20.27 -11.40 -20.10
C ALA A 114 -21.53 -10.63 -19.69
N LYS A 115 -22.36 -11.26 -18.87
CA LYS A 115 -23.53 -10.60 -18.28
C LYS A 115 -23.10 -9.72 -17.11
N VAL A 116 -23.46 -8.44 -17.17
CA VAL A 116 -23.14 -7.46 -16.12
C VAL A 116 -24.20 -7.46 -15.02
N TYR A 117 -23.76 -7.48 -13.79
CA TYR A 117 -24.58 -7.32 -12.60
C TYR A 117 -24.05 -6.18 -11.75
N ASN A 118 -24.81 -5.10 -11.60
CA ASN A 118 -24.43 -3.96 -10.77
C ASN A 118 -24.78 -4.23 -9.31
N MET A 119 -23.75 -4.26 -8.45
CA MET A 119 -23.92 -4.32 -6.99
C MET A 119 -24.12 -2.90 -6.47
N LEU A 120 -25.37 -2.51 -6.23
CA LEU A 120 -25.73 -1.13 -5.87
C LEU A 120 -25.87 -0.91 -4.36
N GLU A 121 -25.91 -1.97 -3.57
CA GLU A 121 -26.08 -1.89 -2.12
C GLU A 121 -24.74 -1.77 -1.42
N ASN A 122 -24.57 -0.73 -0.60
CA ASN A 122 -23.38 -0.51 0.21
C ASN A 122 -23.66 -0.81 1.69
N PHE A 123 -22.95 -1.80 2.20
CA PHE A 123 -23.03 -2.28 3.58
C PHE A 123 -21.88 -1.76 4.47
N ARG A 124 -21.06 -0.83 3.97
CA ARG A 124 -19.89 -0.28 4.68
C ARG A 124 -20.19 1.09 5.31
N SER A 125 -20.62 2.01 4.48
CA SER A 125 -20.62 3.43 4.80
C SER A 125 -22.01 3.98 5.05
N CYS A 126 -22.11 4.94 5.97
CA CYS A 126 -23.34 5.66 6.27
C CYS A 126 -23.80 6.58 5.11
N GLN A 127 -25.06 7.01 5.16
CA GLN A 127 -25.72 7.77 4.10
C GLN A 127 -24.96 9.05 3.67
N PRO A 128 -24.44 9.92 4.56
CA PRO A 128 -23.73 11.14 4.14
C PRO A 128 -22.47 10.84 3.32
N VAL A 129 -21.71 9.79 3.70
CA VAL A 129 -20.50 9.36 2.95
C VAL A 129 -20.88 8.87 1.56
N ILE A 130 -21.92 8.04 1.46
CA ILE A 130 -22.41 7.51 0.18
C ILE A 130 -22.96 8.64 -0.71
N ALA A 131 -23.67 9.61 -0.15
CA ALA A 131 -24.17 10.75 -0.91
C ALA A 131 -23.04 11.57 -1.53
N LEU A 132 -21.99 11.89 -0.75
CA LEU A 132 -20.81 12.57 -1.28
C LEU A 132 -20.09 11.71 -2.33
N ALA A 133 -19.86 10.43 -2.06
CA ALA A 133 -19.18 9.52 -2.98
C ALA A 133 -19.91 9.42 -4.32
N ASN A 134 -21.23 9.28 -4.33
CA ASN A 134 -22.04 9.27 -5.55
C ASN A 134 -21.94 10.59 -6.33
N SER A 135 -22.02 11.74 -5.64
CA SER A 135 -21.90 13.04 -6.26
C SER A 135 -20.51 13.26 -6.87
N PHE A 136 -19.47 12.85 -6.17
CA PHE A 136 -18.10 12.94 -6.63
C PHE A 136 -17.83 11.97 -7.79
N ALA A 137 -18.31 10.74 -7.73
CA ALA A 137 -18.11 9.75 -8.79
C ALA A 137 -18.64 10.22 -10.15
N ARG A 138 -19.71 11.03 -10.18
CA ARG A 138 -20.22 11.64 -11.44
C ARG A 138 -19.22 12.54 -12.15
N THR A 139 -18.18 12.99 -11.45
CA THR A 139 -17.09 13.81 -12.03
C THR A 139 -15.98 12.98 -12.69
N ILE A 140 -15.97 11.64 -12.48
CA ILE A 140 -15.01 10.71 -13.08
C ILE A 140 -15.49 10.38 -14.50
N GLY A 141 -14.58 10.46 -15.47
CA GLY A 141 -14.87 10.08 -16.86
C GLY A 141 -14.80 8.57 -17.11
N ASN A 142 -15.43 8.13 -18.21
CA ASN A 142 -15.34 6.75 -18.72
C ASN A 142 -15.69 5.64 -17.71
N ARG A 143 -16.75 5.83 -16.94
CA ARG A 143 -17.23 4.86 -15.96
C ARG A 143 -18.05 3.76 -16.61
N LEU A 144 -17.86 2.52 -16.15
CA LEU A 144 -18.66 1.36 -16.58
C LEU A 144 -20.05 1.37 -15.95
N LYS A 145 -20.18 1.83 -14.70
CA LYS A 145 -21.46 1.93 -14.00
C LYS A 145 -21.96 3.38 -13.97
N SER A 146 -23.25 3.56 -14.28
CA SER A 146 -23.92 4.87 -14.22
C SER A 146 -24.83 5.03 -13.00
N GLU A 147 -25.27 3.93 -12.41
CA GLU A 147 -26.24 3.92 -11.32
C GLU A 147 -25.58 4.28 -9.97
N PRO A 148 -26.25 5.08 -9.13
CA PRO A 148 -25.72 5.42 -7.82
C PRO A 148 -25.81 4.23 -6.86
N ILE A 149 -24.82 4.09 -5.98
CA ILE A 149 -24.85 3.12 -4.90
C ILE A 149 -25.81 3.59 -3.79
N ARG A 150 -26.44 2.65 -3.08
CA ARG A 150 -27.42 2.89 -2.03
C ARG A 150 -26.87 2.47 -0.68
N CYS A 151 -27.01 3.33 0.31
CA CYS A 151 -26.67 2.98 1.68
C CYS A 151 -27.70 1.99 2.26
N VAL A 152 -27.21 0.89 2.82
CA VAL A 152 -28.04 -0.10 3.55
C VAL A 152 -27.79 -0.02 5.06
N VAL A 153 -26.61 0.47 5.45
CA VAL A 153 -26.23 0.60 6.85
C VAL A 153 -26.98 1.77 7.50
N GLY A 154 -27.75 1.49 8.53
CA GLY A 154 -28.35 2.54 9.36
C GLY A 154 -27.31 3.22 10.24
N GLY A 155 -27.58 4.43 10.66
CA GLY A 155 -26.76 5.18 11.60
C GLY A 155 -26.49 6.61 11.14
N ASP A 156 -26.19 7.46 12.12
CA ASP A 156 -25.85 8.86 11.92
C ASP A 156 -24.35 8.96 11.61
N GLY A 157 -24.03 9.53 10.48
CA GLY A 157 -22.64 9.83 10.07
C GLY A 157 -22.48 11.31 9.76
N CYS A 158 -21.24 11.75 9.67
CA CYS A 158 -20.92 13.13 9.39
C CYS A 158 -19.88 13.25 8.29
N VAL A 159 -20.14 14.13 7.35
CA VAL A 159 -19.15 14.54 6.31
C VAL A 159 -18.85 16.02 6.47
N ARG A 160 -17.58 16.35 6.64
CA ARG A 160 -17.08 17.73 6.69
C ARG A 160 -16.16 17.98 5.52
N LEU A 161 -16.42 19.00 4.76
CA LEU A 161 -15.55 19.52 3.70
C LEU A 161 -14.96 20.85 4.18
N VAL A 162 -13.66 20.86 4.49
CA VAL A 162 -12.97 22.04 5.01
C VAL A 162 -12.04 22.58 3.97
N ARG A 163 -12.36 23.76 3.43
CA ARG A 163 -11.54 24.45 2.42
C ARG A 163 -10.52 25.36 3.09
N HIS A 164 -9.27 25.22 2.70
CA HIS A 164 -8.15 26.03 3.18
C HIS A 164 -7.56 26.90 2.07
N PRO A 165 -6.87 27.99 2.42
CA PRO A 165 -5.87 28.61 1.56
C PRO A 165 -4.76 27.62 1.26
N ALA A 166 -4.12 27.76 0.08
CA ALA A 166 -2.97 26.93 -0.26
C ALA A 166 -1.86 27.06 0.81
N GLY A 167 -1.30 25.93 1.25
CA GLY A 167 -0.27 25.94 2.30
C GLY A 167 -0.13 24.61 3.05
N TYR A 168 0.29 24.68 4.32
CA TYR A 168 0.62 23.54 5.17
C TYR A 168 -0.49 23.17 6.20
N TYR A 169 -1.71 23.07 5.76
CA TYR A 169 -2.89 22.85 6.62
C TYR A 169 -3.04 21.43 7.19
N GLY A 170 -1.99 20.59 7.12
CA GLY A 170 -1.95 19.33 7.88
C GLY A 170 -2.12 19.53 9.40
N GLN A 171 -1.73 20.72 9.93
CA GLN A 171 -1.99 21.09 11.32
C GLN A 171 -3.50 21.18 11.63
N ALA A 172 -4.33 21.62 10.68
CA ALA A 172 -5.79 21.66 10.86
C ALA A 172 -6.37 20.27 11.08
N VAL A 173 -5.87 19.26 10.33
CA VAL A 173 -6.25 17.85 10.52
C VAL A 173 -5.91 17.38 11.92
N VAL A 174 -4.69 17.68 12.40
CA VAL A 174 -4.24 17.30 13.75
C VAL A 174 -5.10 17.97 14.82
N ASP A 175 -5.37 19.25 14.69
CA ASP A 175 -6.20 20.02 15.63
C ASP A 175 -7.65 19.48 15.66
N GLU A 176 -8.21 19.11 14.50
CA GLU A 176 -9.54 18.46 14.44
C GLU A 176 -9.55 17.11 15.15
N ILE A 177 -8.54 16.27 14.93
CA ILE A 177 -8.42 14.94 15.58
C ILE A 177 -8.42 15.12 17.11
N LEU A 178 -7.64 16.08 17.61
CA LEU A 178 -7.53 16.36 19.04
C LEU A 178 -8.85 16.89 19.63
N ALA A 179 -9.59 17.67 18.87
CA ALA A 179 -10.87 18.25 19.32
C ALA A 179 -12.04 17.26 19.26
N ALA A 180 -12.03 16.35 18.27
CA ALA A 180 -13.20 15.53 17.95
C ALA A 180 -13.40 14.33 18.89
N HIS A 181 -12.35 13.81 19.55
CA HIS A 181 -12.41 12.64 20.47
C HIS A 181 -13.29 11.49 19.94
N ARG A 182 -13.21 11.18 18.64
CA ARG A 182 -14.09 10.18 18.01
C ARG A 182 -13.73 8.78 18.46
N SER A 183 -14.76 7.95 18.71
CA SER A 183 -14.62 6.52 18.99
C SER A 183 -14.40 5.72 17.70
N GLY A 184 -13.83 4.53 17.81
CA GLY A 184 -13.59 3.62 16.69
C GLY A 184 -12.22 3.81 16.01
N SER A 185 -12.02 3.09 14.94
CA SER A 185 -10.80 3.16 14.14
C SER A 185 -10.72 4.49 13.39
N SER A 186 -9.55 5.13 13.41
CA SER A 186 -9.35 6.42 12.75
C SER A 186 -8.14 6.39 11.82
N ALA A 187 -8.29 7.03 10.67
CA ALA A 187 -7.19 7.15 9.71
C ALA A 187 -7.05 8.57 9.16
N VAL A 188 -5.80 9.00 8.98
CA VAL A 188 -5.45 10.15 8.13
C VAL A 188 -4.91 9.62 6.82
N LEU A 189 -5.60 9.97 5.73
CA LEU A 189 -5.23 9.57 4.38
C LEU A 189 -4.73 10.77 3.59
N THR A 190 -3.59 10.62 2.93
CA THR A 190 -2.93 11.69 2.20
C THR A 190 -2.67 11.28 0.75
N MET A 191 -2.38 12.25 -0.11
CA MET A 191 -2.00 11.97 -1.50
C MET A 191 -0.52 11.61 -1.64
N THR A 192 0.33 12.10 -0.73
CA THR A 192 1.80 11.92 -0.79
C THR A 192 2.35 11.28 0.49
N ASN A 193 3.50 10.60 0.37
CA ASN A 193 4.22 10.07 1.52
C ASN A 193 4.75 11.21 2.41
N ASP A 194 5.15 12.33 1.83
CA ASP A 194 5.67 13.47 2.57
C ASP A 194 4.59 14.07 3.50
N ASP A 195 3.35 14.19 3.02
CA ASP A 195 2.23 14.65 3.85
C ASP A 195 1.89 13.65 4.95
N ALA A 196 1.93 12.34 4.65
CA ALA A 196 1.71 11.31 5.66
C ALA A 196 2.77 11.35 6.78
N LEU A 197 4.04 11.50 6.40
CA LEU A 197 5.14 11.66 7.35
C LEU A 197 4.98 12.92 8.21
N MET A 198 4.63 14.05 7.58
CA MET A 198 4.41 15.32 8.26
C MET A 198 3.29 15.19 9.30
N VAL A 199 2.13 14.66 8.92
CA VAL A 199 0.99 14.50 9.84
C VAL A 199 1.34 13.51 10.96
N SER A 200 2.01 12.40 10.65
CA SER A 200 2.44 11.43 11.67
C SER A 200 3.38 12.06 12.71
N ALA A 201 4.34 12.88 12.27
CA ALA A 201 5.24 13.61 13.16
C ALA A 201 4.49 14.64 14.04
N MET A 202 3.54 15.37 13.46
CA MET A 202 2.71 16.33 14.18
C MET A 202 1.85 15.66 15.26
N LEU A 203 1.22 14.52 14.96
CA LEU A 203 0.44 13.73 15.92
C LEU A 203 1.34 13.24 17.06
N GLY A 204 2.51 12.69 16.75
CA GLY A 204 3.47 12.22 17.76
C GLY A 204 3.90 13.31 18.73
N ARG A 205 4.17 14.54 18.26
CA ARG A 205 4.49 15.70 19.12
C ARG A 205 3.36 16.11 20.06
N ARG A 206 2.12 15.87 19.64
CA ARG A 206 0.94 16.12 20.48
C ARG A 206 0.61 14.94 21.41
N GLY A 207 1.48 13.92 21.49
CA GLY A 207 1.29 12.74 22.33
C GLY A 207 0.24 11.76 21.81
N VAL A 208 -0.20 11.91 20.56
CA VAL A 208 -1.16 10.99 19.93
C VAL A 208 -0.40 9.82 19.33
N LYS A 209 -0.81 8.60 19.71
CA LYS A 209 -0.25 7.38 19.10
C LYS A 209 -0.72 7.28 17.64
N ALA A 210 0.21 7.41 16.73
CA ALA A 210 -0.04 7.30 15.30
C ALA A 210 0.87 6.23 14.69
N ARG A 211 0.30 5.37 13.86
CA ARG A 211 1.02 4.35 13.09
C ARG A 211 1.05 4.74 11.64
N LEU A 212 2.25 5.06 11.15
CA LEU A 212 2.47 5.32 9.74
C LEU A 212 2.54 4.00 8.99
N ILE A 213 1.69 3.83 7.98
CA ILE A 213 1.78 2.70 7.05
C ILE A 213 2.90 2.97 6.07
N GLN A 214 3.92 2.14 6.13
CA GLN A 214 5.08 2.21 5.25
C GLN A 214 4.89 1.31 4.02
N SER A 215 5.59 1.60 2.94
CA SER A 215 5.70 0.74 1.76
C SER A 215 7.10 0.16 1.66
N ASN A 216 7.22 -0.87 0.88
CA ASN A 216 8.50 -1.50 0.56
C ASN A 216 9.43 -0.58 -0.27
N ASP A 217 8.95 0.58 -0.79
CA ASP A 217 9.72 1.51 -1.63
C ASP A 217 10.52 0.80 -2.75
N SER A 218 9.92 -0.20 -3.39
CA SER A 218 10.49 -0.99 -4.48
C SER A 218 11.51 -2.07 -4.06
N PHE A 219 11.56 -2.47 -2.77
CA PHE A 219 12.31 -3.66 -2.36
C PHE A 219 11.36 -4.81 -2.02
N SER A 220 11.82 -6.05 -2.18
CA SER A 220 11.10 -7.24 -1.72
C SER A 220 11.29 -7.44 -0.22
N LEU A 221 10.32 -8.03 0.48
CA LEU A 221 10.52 -8.40 1.88
C LEU A 221 11.65 -9.41 2.09
N HIS A 222 12.03 -10.16 1.06
CA HIS A 222 13.24 -10.98 1.08
C HIS A 222 14.51 -10.18 1.38
N ASP A 223 14.56 -8.93 0.93
CA ASP A 223 15.74 -8.06 1.06
C ASP A 223 15.86 -7.47 2.46
N LEU A 224 14.78 -7.50 3.26
CA LEU A 224 14.82 -7.01 4.63
C LEU A 224 15.74 -7.89 5.47
N ALA A 225 16.74 -7.30 6.12
CA ALA A 225 17.84 -8.03 6.76
C ALA A 225 17.37 -9.16 7.69
N GLU A 226 16.33 -8.92 8.47
CA GLU A 226 15.74 -9.91 9.37
C GLU A 226 15.16 -11.10 8.63
N LEU A 227 14.39 -10.85 7.56
CA LEU A 227 13.76 -11.91 6.76
C LEU A 227 14.79 -12.60 5.86
N HIS A 228 15.79 -11.86 5.40
CA HIS A 228 16.91 -12.41 4.65
C HIS A 228 17.72 -13.41 5.49
N LEU A 229 18.06 -13.05 6.73
CA LEU A 229 18.74 -13.98 7.64
C LEU A 229 17.91 -15.21 7.92
N PHE A 230 16.63 -15.04 8.27
CA PHE A 230 15.69 -16.12 8.52
C PHE A 230 15.61 -17.11 7.36
N TYR A 231 15.41 -16.59 6.15
CA TYR A 231 15.30 -17.41 4.94
C TYR A 231 16.62 -18.09 4.58
N SER A 232 17.75 -17.37 4.72
CA SER A 232 19.08 -17.89 4.40
C SER A 232 19.46 -19.06 5.31
N ASP A 233 19.15 -19.00 6.61
CA ASP A 233 19.38 -20.09 7.55
C ASP A 233 18.53 -21.32 7.19
N ILE A 234 17.25 -21.11 6.85
CA ILE A 234 16.38 -22.20 6.37
C ILE A 234 16.95 -22.83 5.11
N ARG A 235 17.35 -22.06 4.11
CA ARG A 235 17.93 -22.59 2.86
C ARG A 235 19.25 -23.34 3.05
N ALA A 236 20.05 -22.93 4.01
CA ALA A 236 21.30 -23.62 4.33
C ALA A 236 21.05 -25.02 4.95
N ASN A 237 19.91 -25.22 5.63
CA ASN A 237 19.61 -26.42 6.39
C ASN A 237 18.56 -27.35 5.74
N CYS A 238 17.80 -26.87 4.76
CA CYS A 238 16.82 -27.69 4.03
C CYS A 238 16.56 -27.16 2.62
N SER A 239 16.16 -28.07 1.71
CA SER A 239 15.96 -27.74 0.29
C SER A 239 14.48 -27.70 -0.14
N THR A 240 13.60 -28.43 0.54
CA THR A 240 12.20 -28.60 0.10
C THR A 240 11.22 -28.39 1.25
N ILE A 241 11.19 -29.27 2.23
CA ILE A 241 10.30 -29.19 3.39
C ILE A 241 11.09 -28.61 4.57
N ILE A 242 10.50 -27.69 5.30
CA ILE A 242 11.12 -27.04 6.45
C ILE A 242 10.72 -27.81 7.72
N PRO A 243 11.67 -28.49 8.38
CA PRO A 243 11.40 -29.17 9.65
C PRO A 243 11.20 -28.16 10.80
N ASP A 244 10.44 -28.53 11.82
CA ASP A 244 10.15 -27.66 12.97
C ASP A 244 11.40 -27.21 13.73
N ASN A 245 12.42 -28.06 13.84
CA ASN A 245 13.68 -27.71 14.48
C ASN A 245 14.49 -26.67 13.68
N VAL A 246 14.47 -26.74 12.34
CA VAL A 246 15.13 -25.75 11.47
C VAL A 246 14.37 -24.42 11.57
N TRP A 247 13.05 -24.49 11.56
CA TRP A 247 12.21 -23.28 11.75
C TRP A 247 12.49 -22.60 13.09
N ALA A 248 12.50 -23.36 14.19
CA ALA A 248 12.78 -22.85 15.52
C ALA A 248 14.18 -22.24 15.63
N HIS A 249 15.19 -22.87 15.04
CA HIS A 249 16.56 -22.35 14.99
C HIS A 249 16.64 -21.02 14.24
N ALA A 250 16.03 -20.92 13.05
CA ALA A 250 16.01 -19.69 12.26
C ALA A 250 15.30 -18.55 13.02
N MET A 251 14.21 -18.85 13.75
CA MET A 251 13.51 -17.88 14.61
C MET A 251 14.39 -17.39 15.77
N GLU A 252 15.08 -18.28 16.45
CA GLU A 252 15.99 -17.93 17.57
C GLU A 252 17.16 -17.07 17.07
N LEU A 253 17.78 -17.48 15.98
CA LEU A 253 18.89 -16.77 15.36
C LEU A 253 18.47 -15.35 14.95
N THR A 254 17.34 -15.20 14.23
CA THR A 254 16.85 -13.91 13.77
C THR A 254 16.49 -13.00 14.94
N THR A 255 15.79 -13.52 15.94
CA THR A 255 15.39 -12.76 17.12
C THR A 255 16.60 -12.31 17.94
N GLY A 256 17.63 -13.15 18.07
CA GLY A 256 18.85 -12.84 18.78
C GLY A 256 19.69 -11.78 18.09
N GLU A 257 19.94 -11.96 16.77
CA GLU A 257 20.80 -11.04 16.00
C GLU A 257 20.16 -9.64 15.86
N PHE A 258 18.86 -9.58 15.67
CA PHE A 258 18.12 -8.33 15.45
C PHE A 258 17.31 -7.84 16.66
N ALA A 259 17.68 -8.23 17.90
CA ALA A 259 16.94 -7.84 19.11
C ALA A 259 16.78 -6.31 19.29
N GLY A 260 17.70 -5.51 18.72
CA GLY A 260 17.65 -4.04 18.73
C GLY A 260 16.97 -3.41 17.52
N SER A 261 16.58 -4.21 16.53
CA SER A 261 16.03 -3.69 15.28
C SER A 261 14.57 -3.22 15.43
N SER A 262 14.28 -2.02 14.91
CA SER A 262 12.92 -1.47 14.87
C SER A 262 11.99 -2.17 13.87
N SER A 263 12.53 -2.96 12.93
CA SER A 263 11.76 -3.76 11.96
C SER A 263 11.53 -5.21 12.38
N LEU A 264 12.12 -5.65 13.51
CA LEU A 264 11.98 -7.03 13.98
C LEU A 264 10.51 -7.42 14.21
N GLU A 265 9.69 -6.54 14.81
CA GLU A 265 8.25 -6.80 15.02
C GLU A 265 7.50 -7.07 13.70
N ILE A 266 7.84 -6.32 12.66
CA ILE A 266 7.26 -6.49 11.33
C ILE A 266 7.70 -7.83 10.73
N ALA A 267 8.99 -8.16 10.81
CA ALA A 267 9.53 -9.42 10.33
C ALA A 267 8.87 -10.64 11.03
N LEU A 268 8.76 -10.59 12.36
CA LEU A 268 8.11 -11.64 13.14
C LEU A 268 6.60 -11.76 12.82
N SER A 269 5.93 -10.62 12.55
CA SER A 269 4.53 -10.62 12.11
C SER A 269 4.36 -11.27 10.74
N CYS A 270 5.29 -11.03 9.82
CA CYS A 270 5.34 -11.66 8.51
C CYS A 270 5.54 -13.18 8.63
N ILE A 271 6.54 -13.61 9.38
CA ILE A 271 6.81 -15.05 9.63
C ILE A 271 5.60 -15.73 10.27
N GLY A 272 4.99 -15.10 11.30
CA GLY A 272 3.80 -15.63 11.96
C GLY A 272 2.54 -15.66 11.08
N ALA A 273 2.44 -14.79 10.07
CA ALA A 273 1.37 -14.85 9.08
C ALA A 273 1.55 -16.05 8.16
N PHE A 274 2.76 -16.29 7.67
CA PHE A 274 3.10 -17.50 6.92
C PHE A 274 2.78 -18.77 7.71
N GLU A 275 3.14 -18.84 8.98
CA GLU A 275 2.87 -19.98 9.84
C GLU A 275 1.37 -20.31 9.98
N LYS A 276 0.52 -19.27 10.00
CA LYS A 276 -0.94 -19.42 10.04
C LYS A 276 -1.52 -19.90 8.73
N GLU A 277 -0.94 -19.48 7.61
CA GLU A 277 -1.38 -19.89 6.27
C GLU A 277 -0.96 -21.32 5.95
N TYR A 278 0.22 -21.75 6.43
CA TYR A 278 0.78 -23.08 6.21
C TYR A 278 0.99 -23.86 7.53
N PRO A 279 -0.09 -24.25 8.24
CA PRO A 279 0.00 -24.80 9.59
C PRO A 279 0.53 -26.25 9.66
N SER A 280 0.40 -27.02 8.56
CA SER A 280 0.71 -28.46 8.58
C SER A 280 2.04 -28.80 7.90
N LYS A 281 2.35 -28.16 6.78
CA LYS A 281 3.60 -28.38 6.04
C LYS A 281 4.08 -27.05 5.49
N ARG A 282 5.35 -26.77 5.73
CA ARG A 282 6.03 -25.57 5.25
C ARG A 282 7.02 -25.96 4.17
N TYR A 283 6.89 -25.37 2.98
CA TYR A 283 7.86 -25.56 1.89
C TYR A 283 8.72 -24.31 1.75
N VAL A 284 9.99 -24.51 1.41
CA VAL A 284 10.94 -23.39 1.18
C VAL A 284 10.46 -22.47 0.05
N SER A 285 9.86 -23.05 -0.99
CA SER A 285 9.27 -22.34 -2.09
C SER A 285 8.10 -21.45 -1.70
N ASP A 286 7.20 -21.98 -0.87
CA ASP A 286 6.02 -21.21 -0.44
C ASP A 286 6.44 -20.04 0.44
N LEU A 287 7.45 -20.25 1.31
CA LEU A 287 8.02 -19.19 2.13
C LEU A 287 8.65 -18.08 1.26
N PHE A 288 9.38 -18.48 0.22
CA PHE A 288 9.98 -17.55 -0.72
C PHE A 288 8.91 -16.71 -1.42
N ASN A 289 7.91 -17.36 -2.01
CA ASN A 289 6.83 -16.67 -2.72
C ASN A 289 6.04 -15.75 -1.78
N PHE A 290 5.75 -16.24 -0.56
CA PHE A 290 5.05 -15.44 0.44
C PHE A 290 5.79 -14.14 0.79
N PHE A 291 7.11 -14.19 0.99
CA PHE A 291 7.90 -12.98 1.23
C PHE A 291 7.97 -12.07 0.00
N GLY A 292 8.00 -12.65 -1.20
CA GLY A 292 8.03 -11.91 -2.45
C GLY A 292 6.75 -11.16 -2.78
N GLU A 293 5.60 -11.74 -2.43
CA GLU A 293 4.26 -11.20 -2.72
C GLU A 293 3.73 -10.30 -1.61
N SER A 294 4.27 -10.42 -0.38
CA SER A 294 3.83 -9.65 0.78
C SER A 294 4.35 -8.21 0.76
N GLU A 295 3.55 -7.28 1.27
CA GLU A 295 3.93 -5.90 1.49
C GLU A 295 4.10 -5.59 2.99
N LEU A 296 5.00 -4.66 3.34
CA LEU A 296 5.15 -4.16 4.73
C LEU A 296 3.82 -3.71 5.32
N SER A 297 2.96 -3.15 4.47
CA SER A 297 1.65 -2.67 4.86
C SER A 297 0.74 -3.76 5.44
N ASP A 298 0.92 -5.02 5.05
CA ASP A 298 0.10 -6.16 5.48
C ASP A 298 0.35 -6.50 6.95
N PHE A 299 1.57 -6.22 7.42
CA PHE A 299 2.02 -6.52 8.78
C PHE A 299 1.99 -5.31 9.72
N CYS A 300 1.71 -4.11 9.20
CA CYS A 300 1.51 -2.90 10.00
C CYS A 300 0.08 -2.84 10.55
N LYS A 301 -0.22 -3.62 11.59
CA LYS A 301 -1.53 -3.53 12.27
C LYS A 301 -1.49 -2.43 13.32
N ALA A 302 -2.44 -1.49 13.22
CA ALA A 302 -2.60 -0.48 14.27
C ALA A 302 -3.25 -1.10 15.52
N ALA A 303 -2.76 -0.72 16.70
CA ALA A 303 -3.41 -1.07 17.96
C ALA A 303 -4.77 -0.35 18.07
N ARG A 304 -5.65 -0.83 18.96
CA ARG A 304 -7.05 -0.36 19.07
C ARG A 304 -7.24 1.16 19.25
N ASN A 305 -6.20 1.87 19.70
CA ASN A 305 -6.23 3.32 19.99
C ASN A 305 -5.17 4.09 19.20
N GLU A 306 -4.64 3.53 18.14
CA GLU A 306 -3.68 4.20 17.26
C GLU A 306 -4.40 4.77 16.05
N ILE A 307 -4.00 5.97 15.64
CA ILE A 307 -4.46 6.57 14.39
C ILE A 307 -3.56 6.05 13.26
N VAL A 308 -4.19 5.46 12.26
CA VAL A 308 -3.48 5.07 11.04
C VAL A 308 -3.18 6.31 10.22
N VAL A 309 -1.92 6.50 9.82
CA VAL A 309 -1.53 7.52 8.85
C VAL A 309 -0.99 6.82 7.61
N SER A 310 -1.56 7.14 6.46
CA SER A 310 -1.25 6.42 5.23
C SER A 310 -1.49 7.29 4.00
N THR A 311 -0.91 6.92 2.86
CA THR A 311 -1.44 7.42 1.59
C THR A 311 -2.72 6.67 1.21
N VAL A 312 -3.56 7.30 0.39
CA VAL A 312 -4.79 6.65 -0.11
C VAL A 312 -4.48 5.31 -0.79
N HIS A 313 -3.43 5.24 -1.62
CA HIS A 313 -3.03 4.00 -2.30
C HIS A 313 -2.80 2.83 -1.32
N LYS A 314 -2.10 3.07 -0.23
CA LYS A 314 -1.81 2.04 0.79
C LYS A 314 -3.00 1.72 1.70
N SER A 315 -4.07 2.50 1.63
CA SER A 315 -5.31 2.26 2.37
C SER A 315 -6.32 1.42 1.58
N LYS A 316 -6.06 1.10 0.30
CA LYS A 316 -6.94 0.24 -0.50
C LYS A 316 -7.12 -1.10 0.20
N GLY A 317 -8.32 -1.66 0.20
CA GLY A 317 -8.69 -2.86 0.97
C GLY A 317 -8.96 -2.63 2.46
N ARG A 318 -8.59 -1.47 3.03
CA ARG A 318 -8.86 -1.13 4.44
C ARG A 318 -10.09 -0.24 4.58
N GLU A 319 -10.65 -0.19 5.80
CA GLU A 319 -11.80 0.64 6.12
C GLU A 319 -11.72 1.12 7.58
N PHE A 320 -12.23 2.32 7.84
CA PHE A 320 -12.11 2.98 9.13
C PHE A 320 -13.42 3.66 9.52
N ASP A 321 -13.71 3.72 10.82
CA ASP A 321 -14.89 4.41 11.30
C ASP A 321 -14.79 5.92 11.04
N ASN A 322 -13.58 6.49 11.18
CA ASN A 322 -13.31 7.91 10.97
C ASN A 322 -12.16 8.09 9.98
N VAL A 323 -12.39 8.83 8.92
CA VAL A 323 -11.36 9.17 7.92
C VAL A 323 -11.16 10.67 7.84
N TYR A 324 -9.92 11.10 7.94
CA TYR A 324 -9.47 12.46 7.68
C TYR A 324 -8.66 12.43 6.39
N LEU A 325 -9.20 13.01 5.32
CA LEU A 325 -8.58 13.00 4.00
C LEU A 325 -7.90 14.36 3.74
N LEU A 326 -6.59 14.36 3.53
CA LEU A 326 -5.78 15.56 3.27
C LEU A 326 -5.43 15.65 1.78
N LEU A 327 -6.03 16.61 1.07
CA LEU A 327 -5.88 16.84 -0.37
C LEU A 327 -5.13 18.16 -0.63
N ARG A 328 -3.84 18.20 -0.34
CA ARG A 328 -3.01 19.40 -0.41
C ARG A 328 -2.40 19.57 -1.82
N GLY A 329 -2.45 20.79 -2.35
CA GLY A 329 -1.81 21.15 -3.61
C GLY A 329 -2.54 20.65 -4.86
N MET A 330 -3.81 20.27 -4.75
CA MET A 330 -4.60 19.68 -5.84
C MET A 330 -5.45 20.77 -6.52
N THR A 331 -4.85 21.57 -7.37
CA THR A 331 -5.54 22.68 -8.06
C THR A 331 -6.26 22.26 -9.36
N GLN A 332 -5.67 21.32 -10.09
CA GLN A 332 -6.27 20.66 -11.26
C GLN A 332 -6.12 19.16 -11.10
N ILE A 333 -7.23 18.43 -11.15
CA ILE A 333 -7.26 17.00 -10.91
C ILE A 333 -7.63 16.22 -12.19
N THR A 334 -6.83 15.22 -12.48
CA THR A 334 -7.07 14.23 -13.53
C THR A 334 -8.12 13.19 -13.11
N ASP A 335 -8.65 12.43 -14.05
CA ASP A 335 -9.56 11.33 -13.71
C ASP A 335 -8.92 10.27 -12.80
N ARG A 336 -7.61 10.02 -12.97
CA ARG A 336 -6.83 9.18 -12.08
C ARG A 336 -6.84 9.71 -10.64
N GLU A 337 -6.57 10.99 -10.45
CA GLU A 337 -6.60 11.60 -9.12
C GLU A 337 -8.00 11.63 -8.53
N ARG A 338 -9.04 11.78 -9.36
CA ARG A 338 -10.44 11.64 -8.92
C ARG A 338 -10.72 10.26 -8.38
N ARG A 339 -10.27 9.20 -9.06
CA ARG A 339 -10.39 7.82 -8.54
C ARG A 339 -9.67 7.64 -7.22
N VAL A 340 -8.46 8.19 -7.07
CA VAL A 340 -7.73 8.16 -5.79
C VAL A 340 -8.52 8.86 -4.69
N ILE A 341 -9.07 10.04 -4.94
CA ILE A 341 -9.91 10.77 -3.97
C ILE A 341 -11.16 9.95 -3.63
N TYR A 342 -11.83 9.39 -4.63
CA TYR A 342 -13.01 8.53 -4.44
C TYR A 342 -12.69 7.33 -3.55
N VAL A 343 -11.57 6.64 -3.81
CA VAL A 343 -11.10 5.54 -2.94
C VAL A 343 -10.87 6.03 -1.52
N GLY A 344 -10.20 7.18 -1.33
CA GLY A 344 -9.97 7.78 -0.02
C GLY A 344 -11.26 8.04 0.76
N MET A 345 -12.27 8.64 0.10
CA MET A 345 -13.58 8.90 0.70
C MET A 345 -14.32 7.62 1.09
N THR A 346 -14.30 6.60 0.23
CA THR A 346 -14.99 5.32 0.45
C THR A 346 -14.31 4.40 1.46
N ARG A 347 -13.18 4.83 2.07
CA ARG A 347 -12.60 4.15 3.24
C ARG A 347 -13.34 4.47 4.53
N ALA A 348 -14.17 5.53 4.56
CA ALA A 348 -14.92 5.93 5.73
C ALA A 348 -16.19 5.10 5.91
N LYS A 349 -16.42 4.58 7.15
CA LYS A 349 -17.68 3.95 7.54
C LYS A 349 -18.68 4.99 8.03
N THR A 350 -18.27 5.81 8.98
CA THR A 350 -19.19 6.70 9.71
C THR A 350 -18.87 8.17 9.49
N ASN A 351 -17.62 8.57 9.70
CA ASN A 351 -17.24 9.98 9.63
C ASN A 351 -16.13 10.21 8.60
N LEU A 352 -16.35 11.23 7.79
CA LEU A 352 -15.38 11.68 6.79
C LEU A 352 -15.14 13.17 6.93
N SER A 353 -13.88 13.57 7.15
CA SER A 353 -13.46 14.97 7.09
C SER A 353 -12.47 15.15 5.95
N VAL A 354 -12.76 16.03 5.00
CA VAL A 354 -11.90 16.28 3.84
C VAL A 354 -11.34 17.68 3.95
N HIS A 355 -10.03 17.79 4.09
CA HIS A 355 -9.28 19.05 4.09
C HIS A 355 -8.65 19.26 2.73
N PHE A 356 -8.97 20.37 2.07
CA PHE A 356 -8.56 20.60 0.69
C PHE A 356 -8.28 22.08 0.39
N ASP A 357 -7.51 22.33 -0.65
CA ASP A 357 -7.36 23.63 -1.27
C ASP A 357 -7.88 23.61 -2.73
N GLY A 358 -7.98 24.76 -3.35
CA GLY A 358 -8.43 24.88 -4.74
C GLY A 358 -9.91 24.59 -4.95
N GLY A 359 -10.23 24.03 -6.13
CA GLY A 359 -11.61 23.90 -6.64
C GLY A 359 -12.08 22.45 -6.83
N ILE A 360 -11.53 21.48 -6.12
CA ILE A 360 -11.80 20.04 -6.31
C ILE A 360 -13.30 19.70 -6.34
N PHE A 361 -14.09 20.36 -5.48
CA PHE A 361 -15.52 20.11 -5.33
C PHE A 361 -16.42 21.11 -6.07
N HIS A 362 -15.86 22.10 -6.81
CA HIS A 362 -16.66 23.09 -7.54
C HIS A 362 -17.48 22.48 -8.68
N SER A 363 -17.07 21.35 -9.22
CA SER A 363 -17.79 20.64 -10.28
C SER A 363 -18.99 19.84 -9.78
N ILE A 364 -19.26 19.85 -8.48
CA ILE A 364 -20.39 19.17 -7.87
C ILE A 364 -21.48 20.19 -7.62
N PRO A 365 -22.60 20.22 -8.40
CA PRO A 365 -23.60 21.25 -8.31
C PRO A 365 -24.23 21.37 -6.92
N GLU A 366 -24.42 20.23 -6.25
CA GLU A 366 -25.03 20.19 -4.92
C GLU A 366 -24.16 20.85 -3.83
N LEU A 367 -22.87 21.09 -4.13
CA LEU A 367 -21.89 21.71 -3.23
C LEU A 367 -21.52 23.14 -3.65
N ALA A 368 -21.82 23.53 -4.90
CA ALA A 368 -21.40 24.83 -5.47
C ALA A 368 -22.14 26.03 -4.83
N ASP A 369 -23.40 25.85 -4.45
CA ASP A 369 -24.25 26.94 -3.95
C ASP A 369 -24.23 27.10 -2.41
N GLY A 370 -23.26 26.47 -1.73
CA GLY A 370 -23.23 26.46 -0.25
C GLY A 370 -24.40 25.72 0.38
N GLY A 371 -25.20 25.05 -0.44
CA GLY A 371 -26.40 24.35 -0.10
C GLY A 371 -26.18 22.90 0.32
N GLY A 372 -25.22 22.63 1.20
CA GLY A 372 -25.02 21.31 1.82
C GLY A 372 -26.21 20.88 2.71
N SER A 373 -27.41 20.76 2.12
CA SER A 373 -28.62 20.35 2.81
C SER A 373 -28.86 18.84 2.83
N ALA A 374 -27.86 18.03 2.46
CA ALA A 374 -27.94 16.61 2.79
C ALA A 374 -27.68 16.45 4.29
N ALA A 375 -28.61 15.81 5.02
CA ALA A 375 -28.44 15.57 6.44
C ALA A 375 -27.05 14.94 6.71
N GLY A 376 -26.24 15.59 7.55
CA GLY A 376 -24.90 15.12 7.89
C GLY A 376 -23.75 15.61 6.99
N LEU A 377 -23.97 16.51 6.04
CA LEU A 377 -22.90 17.15 5.23
C LEU A 377 -22.73 18.63 5.62
N SER A 378 -21.51 19.04 5.93
CA SER A 378 -21.14 20.45 6.14
C SER A 378 -19.98 20.89 5.24
N ILE A 379 -20.02 22.16 4.80
CA ILE A 379 -18.95 22.79 4.06
C ILE A 379 -18.49 24.01 4.85
N GLU A 380 -17.20 24.08 5.13
CA GLU A 380 -16.59 25.10 5.96
C GLU A 380 -15.42 25.73 5.21
N ASN A 381 -15.22 27.03 5.40
CA ASN A 381 -14.03 27.72 4.95
C ASN A 381 -13.17 28.05 6.19
N ASP A 382 -11.97 27.51 6.23
CA ASP A 382 -10.96 27.91 7.21
C ASP A 382 -10.00 28.93 6.58
N PRO A 383 -10.12 30.21 6.91
CA PRO A 383 -9.29 31.25 6.32
C PRO A 383 -7.87 31.29 6.90
N LYS A 384 -7.57 30.45 7.88
CA LYS A 384 -6.28 30.44 8.58
C LYS A 384 -5.16 30.01 7.63
N LEU A 385 -4.10 30.83 7.59
CA LEU A 385 -2.85 30.47 6.93
C LEU A 385 -2.00 29.71 7.93
N TYR A 386 -1.67 28.49 7.57
CA TYR A 386 -0.80 27.64 8.36
C TYR A 386 0.64 27.81 7.90
N ALA A 387 1.54 28.08 8.84
CA ALA A 387 2.97 28.18 8.58
C ALA A 387 3.56 26.82 8.15
N GLU A 388 4.69 26.87 7.47
CA GLU A 388 5.50 25.66 7.30
C GLU A 388 5.82 25.05 8.68
N PRO A 389 5.82 23.72 8.80
CA PRO A 389 6.15 23.09 10.08
C PRO A 389 7.61 23.39 10.46
N ASP A 390 7.87 23.61 11.75
CA ASP A 390 9.21 23.89 12.27
C ASP A 390 10.20 22.75 12.04
N GLU A 391 9.70 21.53 11.87
CA GLU A 391 10.50 20.35 11.58
C GLU A 391 9.86 19.53 10.44
N LEU A 392 10.70 19.01 9.56
CA LEU A 392 10.32 18.10 8.49
C LEU A 392 10.95 16.74 8.74
N LEU A 393 10.15 15.69 8.62
CA LEU A 393 10.64 14.33 8.55
C LEU A 393 10.78 13.94 7.08
N LEU A 394 11.99 13.59 6.66
CA LEU A 394 12.29 13.15 5.30
C LEU A 394 12.60 11.65 5.31
N GLN A 395 11.95 10.93 4.43
CA GLN A 395 12.28 9.54 4.19
C GLN A 395 13.14 9.45 2.93
N LEU A 396 14.32 8.86 3.08
CA LEU A 396 15.25 8.64 1.98
C LEU A 396 15.11 7.21 1.46
N SER A 397 15.21 7.07 0.14
CA SER A 397 15.31 5.79 -0.56
C SER A 397 16.76 5.54 -1.01
N HIS A 398 17.02 4.38 -1.59
CA HIS A 398 18.33 4.08 -2.20
C HIS A 398 18.72 5.10 -3.29
N ARG A 399 17.73 5.73 -3.98
CA ARG A 399 17.98 6.77 -5.02
C ARG A 399 18.51 8.08 -4.44
N ASP A 400 18.29 8.31 -3.15
CA ASP A 400 18.76 9.50 -2.45
C ASP A 400 20.18 9.33 -1.92
N LEU A 401 20.75 8.12 -2.05
CA LEU A 401 22.09 7.76 -1.61
C LEU A 401 23.00 7.40 -2.80
N HIS A 402 24.28 7.64 -2.63
CA HIS A 402 25.32 7.26 -3.60
C HIS A 402 25.74 5.82 -3.35
N LEU A 403 25.31 4.87 -4.18
CA LEU A 403 25.55 3.43 -3.99
C LEU A 403 27.03 3.04 -4.01
N ASP A 404 27.86 3.77 -4.75
CA ASP A 404 29.33 3.54 -4.75
C ASP A 404 29.99 3.72 -3.38
N CYS A 405 29.35 4.45 -2.46
CA CYS A 405 29.86 4.61 -1.10
C CYS A 405 29.76 3.33 -0.26
N PHE A 406 29.00 2.33 -0.69
CA PHE A 406 28.84 1.06 0.01
C PHE A 406 29.94 0.05 -0.36
N LYS A 407 30.65 0.25 -1.47
CA LYS A 407 31.76 -0.64 -1.87
C LYS A 407 32.86 -0.66 -0.81
N GLY A 408 33.20 -1.85 -0.32
CA GLY A 408 34.24 -2.06 0.70
C GLY A 408 33.84 -1.67 2.12
N LYS A 409 32.53 -1.46 2.40
CA LYS A 409 32.00 -1.12 3.74
C LYS A 409 30.97 -2.13 4.24
N SER A 410 30.84 -3.27 3.57
CA SER A 410 29.90 -4.33 3.94
C SER A 410 30.02 -4.72 5.42
N ASP A 411 31.23 -4.84 5.94
CA ASP A 411 31.49 -5.25 7.34
C ASP A 411 31.00 -4.24 8.38
N ILE A 412 30.85 -2.97 7.99
CA ILE A 412 30.33 -1.91 8.88
C ILE A 412 28.82 -1.83 8.73
N ILE A 413 28.33 -1.88 7.50
CA ILE A 413 26.92 -1.73 7.18
C ILE A 413 26.13 -2.94 7.69
N SER A 414 26.67 -4.16 7.58
CA SER A 414 26.02 -5.39 8.07
C SER A 414 25.85 -5.44 9.58
N LYS A 415 26.54 -4.56 10.33
CA LYS A 415 26.38 -4.42 11.80
C LYS A 415 25.34 -3.40 12.21
N LEU A 416 24.77 -2.65 11.25
CA LEU A 416 23.68 -1.75 11.50
C LEU A 416 22.36 -2.53 11.63
N CYS A 417 21.47 -1.97 12.44
CA CYS A 417 20.09 -2.41 12.53
C CYS A 417 19.13 -1.30 12.10
N SER A 418 17.95 -1.68 11.67
CA SER A 418 16.87 -0.71 11.50
C SER A 418 16.59 0.01 12.82
N GLY A 419 16.52 1.32 12.79
CA GLY A 419 16.41 2.17 14.00
C GLY A 419 17.70 2.81 14.46
N ASP A 420 18.88 2.33 14.03
CA ASP A 420 20.16 2.87 14.43
C ASP A 420 20.30 4.36 14.05
N ALA A 421 20.83 5.13 14.99
CA ALA A 421 21.09 6.55 14.78
C ALA A 421 22.31 6.75 13.89
N LEU A 422 22.19 7.69 12.95
CA LEU A 422 23.29 8.13 12.11
C LEU A 422 23.53 9.62 12.31
N ASN A 423 24.78 10.04 12.17
CA ASN A 423 25.16 11.45 12.21
C ASN A 423 25.28 11.97 10.77
N VAL A 424 24.64 13.11 10.49
CA VAL A 424 24.77 13.81 9.21
C VAL A 424 25.84 14.88 9.36
N ILE A 425 26.89 14.78 8.56
CA ILE A 425 27.95 15.80 8.46
C ILE A 425 28.08 16.17 6.99
N ASP A 426 27.74 17.38 6.65
CA ASP A 426 27.62 17.87 5.27
C ASP A 426 26.69 17.01 4.40
N ASP A 427 27.23 16.30 3.42
CA ASP A 427 26.49 15.39 2.53
C ASP A 427 26.71 13.89 2.85
N ARG A 428 27.21 13.56 4.04
CA ARG A 428 27.62 12.22 4.44
C ARG A 428 26.93 11.74 5.69
N LEU A 429 26.73 10.42 5.76
CA LEU A 429 26.15 9.71 6.88
C LEU A 429 27.23 8.92 7.61
N TYR A 430 27.25 9.02 8.93
CA TYR A 430 28.24 8.37 9.78
C TYR A 430 27.55 7.59 10.89
N THR A 431 28.14 6.44 11.23
CA THR A 431 27.82 5.68 12.45
C THR A 431 29.04 5.63 13.37
N THR A 432 28.85 5.26 14.62
CA THR A 432 29.94 5.09 15.59
C THR A 432 30.16 3.59 15.84
N VAL A 433 31.31 3.08 15.44
CA VAL A 433 31.73 1.70 15.69
C VAL A 433 33.00 1.71 16.55
N ASN A 434 32.95 1.04 17.70
CA ASN A 434 34.07 0.98 18.66
C ASN A 434 34.62 2.35 19.05
N GLY A 435 33.78 3.37 19.17
CA GLY A 435 34.19 4.75 19.52
C GLY A 435 34.71 5.58 18.34
N TYR A 436 34.80 5.03 17.15
CA TYR A 436 35.27 5.75 15.96
C TYR A 436 34.12 6.04 15.02
N SER A 437 34.08 7.26 14.45
CA SER A 437 33.13 7.67 13.45
C SER A 437 33.48 7.05 12.10
N GLN A 438 32.57 6.27 11.54
CA GLN A 438 32.70 5.55 10.28
C GLN A 438 31.67 6.05 9.28
N GLN A 439 32.08 6.46 8.10
CA GLN A 439 31.16 6.86 7.04
C GLN A 439 30.44 5.62 6.47
N VAL A 440 29.10 5.66 6.50
CA VAL A 440 28.22 4.58 5.99
C VAL A 440 27.40 4.98 4.76
N GLY A 441 27.36 6.26 4.41
CA GLY A 441 26.62 6.71 3.25
C GLY A 441 27.02 8.11 2.78
N ARG A 442 26.55 8.48 1.60
CA ARG A 442 26.65 9.82 1.04
C ARG A 442 25.38 10.15 0.27
N PHE A 443 24.87 11.37 0.37
CA PHE A 443 23.70 11.80 -0.38
C PHE A 443 23.96 11.89 -1.89
N SER A 444 22.96 11.49 -2.68
CA SER A 444 22.99 11.66 -4.12
C SER A 444 22.92 13.15 -4.50
N GLU A 445 23.29 13.48 -5.73
CA GLU A 445 23.23 14.86 -6.21
C GLU A 445 21.81 15.43 -6.20
N ALA A 446 20.83 14.61 -6.57
CA ALA A 446 19.41 14.98 -6.53
C ALA A 446 18.96 15.32 -5.10
N PHE A 447 19.33 14.49 -4.12
CA PHE A 447 18.97 14.76 -2.72
C PHE A 447 19.71 15.98 -2.16
N ARG A 448 21.01 16.17 -2.47
CA ARG A 448 21.75 17.38 -2.08
C ARG A 448 21.08 18.66 -2.59
N THR A 449 20.57 18.64 -3.83
CA THR A 449 19.81 19.77 -4.40
C THR A 449 18.53 20.02 -3.59
N LYS A 450 17.79 18.96 -3.22
CA LYS A 450 16.59 19.06 -2.35
C LYS A 450 16.96 19.62 -0.97
N LEU A 451 18.01 19.09 -0.37
CA LEU A 451 18.50 19.53 0.94
C LEU A 451 18.93 21.01 0.95
N SER A 452 19.66 21.45 -0.09
CA SER A 452 20.05 22.87 -0.23
C SER A 452 18.86 23.80 -0.29
N LYS A 453 17.78 23.43 -0.99
CA LYS A 453 16.53 24.21 -1.02
C LYS A 453 15.88 24.30 0.38
N LEU A 454 15.93 23.23 1.15
CA LEU A 454 15.42 23.21 2.53
C LEU A 454 16.29 24.06 3.45
N GLN A 455 17.61 24.00 3.31
CA GLN A 455 18.54 24.83 4.06
C GLN A 455 18.35 26.33 3.78
N GLN A 456 18.05 26.72 2.52
CA GLN A 456 17.69 28.11 2.20
C GLN A 456 16.42 28.57 2.91
N LYS A 457 15.53 27.66 3.29
CA LYS A 457 14.34 27.95 4.11
C LYS A 457 14.62 27.92 5.62
N GLY A 458 15.87 27.66 6.04
CA GLY A 458 16.28 27.61 7.44
C GLY A 458 16.25 26.22 8.08
N TYR A 459 15.88 25.16 7.34
CA TYR A 459 15.93 23.80 7.89
C TYR A 459 17.37 23.28 7.94
N VAL A 460 17.71 22.62 9.04
CA VAL A 460 19.01 21.94 9.21
C VAL A 460 18.77 20.49 9.63
N PRO A 461 19.60 19.54 9.19
CA PRO A 461 19.51 18.15 9.67
C PRO A 461 19.77 18.12 11.19
N ILE A 462 18.84 17.57 11.97
CA ILE A 462 18.96 17.45 13.43
C ILE A 462 19.32 16.01 13.82
N SER A 463 18.66 15.03 13.18
CA SER A 463 18.87 13.62 13.45
C SER A 463 18.59 12.78 12.20
N SER A 464 19.24 11.64 12.12
CA SER A 464 18.90 10.63 11.11
C SER A 464 18.97 9.23 11.70
N ARG A 465 18.22 8.30 11.10
CA ARG A 465 18.19 6.90 11.53
C ARG A 465 18.11 5.99 10.31
N VAL A 466 18.65 4.78 10.46
CA VAL A 466 18.42 3.70 9.51
C VAL A 466 16.93 3.32 9.55
N ARG A 467 16.26 3.39 8.41
CA ARG A 467 14.85 2.99 8.32
C ARG A 467 14.74 1.47 8.18
N PHE A 468 15.43 0.92 7.17
CA PHE A 468 15.54 -0.50 6.91
C PHE A 468 16.97 -0.82 6.50
N LEU A 469 17.47 -1.96 6.92
CA LEU A 469 18.66 -2.57 6.38
C LEU A 469 18.23 -3.60 5.34
N LEU A 470 18.78 -3.49 4.13
CA LEU A 470 18.41 -4.33 3.00
C LEU A 470 19.66 -5.04 2.46
N PHE A 471 19.51 -6.31 2.15
CA PHE A 471 20.48 -7.08 1.39
C PHE A 471 20.06 -7.04 -0.08
N TRP A 472 20.89 -6.43 -0.93
CA TRP A 472 20.65 -6.32 -2.35
C TRP A 472 21.57 -7.30 -3.10
N HIS A 473 20.98 -8.10 -3.98
CA HIS A 473 21.73 -9.01 -4.87
C HIS A 473 22.06 -8.38 -6.20
#